data_a9c45c0bfdfde9a452830e85ac5bfb20
#
_entry.id   a9c45c0bfdfde9a452830e85ac5bfb20
#
_cell.length_a   1.000
_cell.length_b   1.000
_cell.length_c   1.000
_cell.angle_alpha   90.00
_cell.angle_beta   90.00
_cell.angle_gamma   90.00
#
_symmetry.space_group_name_H-M   'P 1'
#
loop_
_entity.id
_entity.type
_entity.pdbx_description
1 polymer ?
#
loop_
_entity_poly.entity_id
_entity_poly.type
_entity_poly.pdbx_seq_one_letter_code
_entity_poly.pdbx_strand_id
1 'polypeptide(L)'
;VTQKLVGGMTSADADAFYKECIEASKFLIENSGKSLYKPAPATVKEAASNFQALFLNDQNEEVIFSKAYLNGTTNTNQGHSYAQFNILPQVNPGALKYGRFNPMLEIVDLFEDYTDDGTGKSAKIVTRTDGNEDAYIANFHNMNNASVVNTLMSVPFVKYNDLYEPFANKDARLLASVVVPGSSYAGTEIIIQGGFIKDNNSYVAYSNESTQKNGTTYYALGAEGETMFSGFNNVNSGEDANWTATGFGVRKYMPEGESMSPDRLSSTTSYIDMRLAEVYLNYAEAVVGNGSGFGDKGLNALRRRAGHTDRISLTLESVLKERRVEMAFEGKRFWDMNRRREFHTEFSNNRIRKALVPMLDLRGAEPKYVFARVNYFGDETRGGRTFQNINYYRGIPNIATNGLVQNPGH
;
A
#
# COMPACT_ATOMS: atom_id res chain seq x y z
N VAL A 1 8.45 -24.99 -28.22
CA VAL A 1 6.98 -25.08 -28.11
C VAL A 1 6.51 -23.73 -27.65
N THR A 2 6.03 -22.91 -28.56
CA THR A 2 5.36 -21.66 -28.23
C THR A 2 4.08 -22.03 -27.47
N GLN A 3 4.10 -21.91 -26.14
CA GLN A 3 2.90 -22.04 -25.34
C GLN A 3 1.96 -20.88 -25.74
N LYS A 4 0.96 -21.16 -26.56
CA LYS A 4 -0.16 -20.25 -26.71
C LYS A 4 -0.82 -20.14 -25.35
N LEU A 5 -0.80 -18.92 -24.77
CA LEU A 5 -1.66 -18.59 -23.64
C LEU A 5 -3.11 -18.83 -24.10
N VAL A 6 -3.72 -19.88 -23.59
CA VAL A 6 -5.12 -20.19 -23.88
C VAL A 6 -5.97 -19.12 -23.20
N GLY A 7 -6.91 -18.49 -23.91
CA GLY A 7 -7.90 -17.57 -23.35
C GLY A 7 -7.74 -16.10 -23.73
N GLY A 8 -7.21 -15.81 -24.91
CA GLY A 8 -7.38 -14.48 -25.52
C GLY A 8 -8.75 -14.38 -26.19
N MET A 9 -9.50 -13.33 -25.91
CA MET A 9 -10.67 -12.93 -26.71
C MET A 9 -10.21 -12.27 -28.01
N THR A 10 -11.00 -12.40 -29.08
CA THR A 10 -10.81 -11.56 -30.25
C THR A 10 -11.18 -10.11 -29.93
N SER A 11 -10.71 -9.14 -30.69
CA SER A 11 -11.09 -7.74 -30.51
C SER A 11 -12.60 -7.53 -30.64
N ALA A 12 -13.26 -8.28 -31.55
CA ALA A 12 -14.72 -8.20 -31.73
C ALA A 12 -15.49 -8.70 -30.51
N ASP A 13 -15.03 -9.80 -29.89
CA ASP A 13 -15.63 -10.33 -28.68
C ASP A 13 -15.41 -9.36 -27.50
N ALA A 14 -14.20 -8.77 -27.39
CA ALA A 14 -13.89 -7.77 -26.36
C ALA A 14 -14.80 -6.53 -26.48
N ASP A 15 -15.07 -6.05 -27.70
CA ASP A 15 -15.96 -4.92 -27.95
C ASP A 15 -17.39 -5.15 -27.43
N ALA A 16 -17.94 -6.35 -27.64
CA ALA A 16 -19.26 -6.70 -27.11
C ALA A 16 -19.30 -6.61 -25.59
N PHE A 17 -18.31 -7.17 -24.91
CA PHE A 17 -18.22 -7.12 -23.44
C PHE A 17 -17.95 -5.71 -22.90
N TYR A 18 -17.17 -4.87 -23.61
CA TYR A 18 -17.00 -3.47 -23.24
C TYR A 18 -18.33 -2.70 -23.32
N LYS A 19 -19.14 -2.93 -24.36
CA LYS A 19 -20.46 -2.31 -24.47
C LYS A 19 -21.39 -2.73 -23.34
N GLU A 20 -21.47 -4.02 -23.04
CA GLU A 20 -22.25 -4.51 -21.91
C GLU A 20 -21.78 -3.91 -20.58
N CYS A 21 -20.48 -3.81 -20.35
CA CYS A 21 -19.91 -3.19 -19.17
C CYS A 21 -20.28 -1.71 -19.07
N ILE A 22 -20.23 -0.96 -20.18
CA ILE A 22 -20.62 0.45 -20.25
C ILE A 22 -22.08 0.60 -19.88
N GLU A 23 -22.99 -0.19 -20.48
CA GLU A 23 -24.42 -0.11 -20.26
C GLU A 23 -24.81 -0.50 -18.82
N ALA A 24 -24.27 -1.61 -18.31
CA ALA A 24 -24.51 -2.05 -16.94
C ALA A 24 -23.99 -1.05 -15.90
N SER A 25 -22.78 -0.55 -16.11
CA SER A 25 -22.18 0.45 -15.21
C SER A 25 -22.96 1.75 -15.23
N LYS A 26 -23.38 2.22 -16.41
CA LYS A 26 -24.24 3.39 -16.56
C LYS A 26 -25.57 3.22 -15.84
N PHE A 27 -26.20 2.07 -16.01
CA PHE A 27 -27.46 1.76 -15.34
C PHE A 27 -27.31 1.83 -13.82
N LEU A 28 -26.25 1.24 -13.25
CA LEU A 28 -25.97 1.28 -11.81
C LEU A 28 -25.71 2.72 -11.34
N ILE A 29 -24.90 3.48 -12.05
CA ILE A 29 -24.53 4.86 -11.69
C ILE A 29 -25.79 5.77 -11.68
N GLU A 30 -26.70 5.59 -12.63
CA GLU A 30 -27.85 6.47 -12.83
C GLU A 30 -29.11 6.00 -12.09
N ASN A 31 -29.30 4.69 -11.86
CA ASN A 31 -30.58 4.15 -11.43
C ASN A 31 -30.55 3.32 -10.13
N SER A 32 -29.36 2.99 -9.58
CA SER A 32 -29.29 2.15 -8.37
C SER A 32 -29.65 2.85 -7.08
N GLY A 33 -29.76 4.17 -7.08
CA GLY A 33 -29.87 4.98 -5.85
C GLY A 33 -28.57 5.04 -5.03
N LYS A 34 -27.48 4.44 -5.52
CA LYS A 34 -26.16 4.50 -4.90
C LYS A 34 -25.41 5.77 -5.32
N SER A 35 -24.56 6.28 -4.45
CA SER A 35 -23.68 7.42 -4.72
C SER A 35 -22.30 7.21 -4.11
N LEU A 36 -21.33 7.96 -4.58
CA LEU A 36 -20.02 7.97 -3.91
C LEU A 36 -20.17 8.53 -2.49
N TYR A 37 -19.54 7.89 -1.53
CA TYR A 37 -19.59 8.30 -0.14
C TYR A 37 -18.92 9.65 0.05
N LYS A 38 -19.66 10.65 0.54
CA LYS A 38 -19.18 12.01 0.81
C LYS A 38 -18.28 12.57 -0.31
N PRO A 39 -18.81 12.79 -1.53
CA PRO A 39 -18.02 13.04 -2.74
C PRO A 39 -17.40 14.45 -2.83
N ALA A 40 -17.70 15.36 -1.91
CA ALA A 40 -17.29 16.76 -1.95
C ALA A 40 -16.69 17.23 -0.61
N PRO A 41 -15.51 16.71 -0.22
CA PRO A 41 -14.85 17.15 1.00
C PRO A 41 -14.38 18.61 0.86
N ALA A 42 -14.46 19.37 1.94
CA ALA A 42 -14.00 20.76 1.97
C ALA A 42 -12.47 20.88 2.16
N THR A 43 -11.84 19.85 2.72
CA THR A 43 -10.40 19.82 3.00
C THR A 43 -9.80 18.44 2.72
N VAL A 44 -8.48 18.38 2.53
CA VAL A 44 -7.73 17.11 2.41
C VAL A 44 -7.91 16.23 3.65
N LYS A 45 -7.89 16.84 4.83
CA LYS A 45 -8.12 16.13 6.09
C LYS A 45 -9.51 15.50 6.15
N GLU A 46 -10.52 16.22 5.70
CA GLU A 46 -11.87 15.68 5.60
C GLU A 46 -11.96 14.56 4.56
N ALA A 47 -11.32 14.72 3.40
CA ALA A 47 -11.24 13.67 2.39
C ALA A 47 -10.64 12.37 2.95
N ALA A 48 -9.56 12.48 3.71
CA ALA A 48 -8.92 11.32 4.37
C ALA A 48 -9.85 10.66 5.40
N SER A 49 -10.47 11.46 6.27
CA SER A 49 -11.41 10.96 7.28
C SER A 49 -12.65 10.30 6.65
N ASN A 50 -13.19 10.89 5.60
CA ASN A 50 -14.32 10.34 4.85
C ASN A 50 -13.95 9.02 4.18
N PHE A 51 -12.77 8.95 3.55
CA PHE A 51 -12.33 7.72 2.90
C PHE A 51 -12.06 6.59 3.91
N GLN A 52 -11.52 6.91 5.09
CA GLN A 52 -11.37 5.93 6.17
C GLN A 52 -12.74 5.45 6.69
N ALA A 53 -13.67 6.37 6.94
CA ALA A 53 -15.00 6.06 7.43
C ALA A 53 -15.82 5.16 6.47
N LEU A 54 -15.60 5.28 5.15
CA LEU A 54 -16.20 4.42 4.13
C LEU A 54 -16.01 2.93 4.44
N PHE A 55 -14.84 2.55 4.93
CA PHE A 55 -14.48 1.15 5.19
C PHE A 55 -14.81 0.66 6.60
N LEU A 56 -15.24 1.55 7.47
CA LEU A 56 -15.62 1.22 8.85
C LEU A 56 -17.15 1.12 9.04
N ASN A 57 -17.91 1.53 8.03
CA ASN A 57 -19.37 1.43 8.01
C ASN A 57 -19.82 0.91 6.65
N ASP A 58 -20.22 -0.35 6.57
CA ASP A 58 -20.70 -0.99 5.35
C ASP A 58 -22.16 -0.67 5.01
N GLN A 59 -22.86 0.12 5.82
CA GLN A 59 -24.24 0.58 5.60
C GLN A 59 -24.30 1.96 4.95
N ASN A 60 -23.28 2.33 4.19
CA ASN A 60 -23.23 3.61 3.48
C ASN A 60 -23.74 3.51 2.03
N GLU A 61 -23.95 4.66 1.41
CA GLU A 61 -24.52 4.79 0.07
C GLU A 61 -23.63 4.27 -1.05
N GLU A 62 -22.33 4.06 -0.83
CA GLU A 62 -21.41 3.57 -1.85
C GLU A 62 -21.34 2.05 -1.93
N VAL A 63 -21.59 1.36 -0.81
CA VAL A 63 -21.46 -0.09 -0.72
C VAL A 63 -22.58 -0.79 -1.48
N ILE A 64 -22.21 -1.71 -2.37
CA ILE A 64 -23.15 -2.55 -3.13
C ILE A 64 -23.27 -3.92 -2.47
N PHE A 65 -22.15 -4.53 -2.12
CA PHE A 65 -22.09 -5.82 -1.46
C PHE A 65 -20.97 -5.89 -0.45
N SER A 66 -21.29 -6.36 0.76
CA SER A 66 -20.32 -6.56 1.83
C SER A 66 -20.51 -7.93 2.49
N LYS A 67 -19.42 -8.44 3.06
CA LYS A 67 -19.46 -9.60 3.96
C LYS A 67 -19.34 -9.11 5.39
N ALA A 68 -20.40 -9.27 6.17
CA ALA A 68 -20.41 -8.95 7.59
C ALA A 68 -19.70 -10.02 8.43
N TYR A 69 -19.14 -9.56 9.54
CA TYR A 69 -18.52 -10.41 10.56
C TYR A 69 -19.10 -10.06 11.92
N LEU A 70 -19.20 -11.06 12.79
CA LEU A 70 -19.72 -10.91 14.15
C LEU A 70 -18.62 -11.19 15.15
N ASN A 71 -18.64 -10.47 16.25
CA ASN A 71 -17.78 -10.80 17.39
C ASN A 71 -18.22 -12.15 17.96
N GLY A 72 -17.31 -13.14 17.85
CA GLY A 72 -17.61 -14.48 18.34
C GLY A 72 -17.64 -14.51 19.85
N THR A 73 -18.83 -14.54 20.43
CA THR A 73 -18.99 -15.02 21.80
C THR A 73 -18.79 -16.54 21.84
N THR A 74 -17.77 -16.96 22.54
CA THR A 74 -17.58 -18.29 23.16
C THR A 74 -17.74 -19.57 22.34
N ASN A 75 -17.86 -19.63 21.07
CA ASN A 75 -17.77 -20.88 20.26
C ASN A 75 -17.96 -20.72 18.76
N THR A 76 -18.11 -19.51 18.28
CA THR A 76 -18.29 -19.27 16.85
C THR A 76 -17.23 -18.30 16.36
N ASN A 77 -16.24 -18.82 15.65
CA ASN A 77 -15.22 -18.03 14.93
C ASN A 77 -15.86 -17.21 13.79
N GLN A 78 -16.74 -16.28 14.12
CA GLN A 78 -17.49 -15.45 13.17
C GLN A 78 -16.79 -14.12 12.86
N GLY A 79 -15.78 -13.78 13.62
CA GLY A 79 -14.88 -12.66 13.33
C GLY A 79 -13.70 -13.06 12.44
N HIS A 80 -12.81 -12.12 12.20
CA HIS A 80 -11.58 -12.33 11.45
C HIS A 80 -10.36 -11.73 12.17
N SER A 81 -9.16 -12.07 11.72
CA SER A 81 -7.91 -11.66 12.37
C SER A 81 -7.25 -10.45 11.69
N TYR A 82 -7.99 -9.61 10.99
CA TYR A 82 -7.39 -8.51 10.23
C TYR A 82 -6.68 -7.51 11.14
N ALA A 83 -7.32 -7.08 12.22
CA ALA A 83 -6.70 -6.18 13.19
C ALA A 83 -5.46 -6.82 13.84
N GLN A 84 -5.54 -8.09 14.21
CA GLN A 84 -4.41 -8.83 14.79
C GLN A 84 -3.15 -8.77 13.89
N PHE A 85 -3.32 -8.86 12.57
CA PHE A 85 -2.19 -8.86 11.63
C PHE A 85 -1.71 -7.46 11.22
N ASN A 86 -2.50 -6.43 11.48
CA ASN A 86 -2.21 -5.08 10.99
C ASN A 86 -1.97 -4.05 12.09
N ILE A 87 -2.34 -4.35 13.35
CA ILE A 87 -2.10 -3.43 14.46
C ILE A 87 -0.61 -3.23 14.69
N LEU A 88 -0.20 -1.97 14.86
CA LEU A 88 1.18 -1.66 15.19
C LEU A 88 1.42 -1.81 16.70
N PRO A 89 2.56 -2.36 17.12
CA PRO A 89 2.89 -2.56 18.53
C PRO A 89 2.84 -1.29 19.38
N GLN A 90 3.12 -0.13 18.78
CA GLN A 90 3.07 1.17 19.46
C GLN A 90 1.68 1.53 19.95
N VAL A 91 0.64 1.10 19.24
CA VAL A 91 -0.75 1.38 19.57
C VAL A 91 -1.25 0.44 20.66
N ASN A 92 -0.83 -0.80 20.64
CA ASN A 92 -1.24 -1.79 21.64
C ASN A 92 -0.06 -2.68 22.05
N PRO A 93 0.77 -2.25 23.01
CA PRO A 93 1.97 -2.97 23.43
C PRO A 93 1.68 -4.28 24.18
N GLY A 94 0.50 -4.46 24.71
CA GLY A 94 0.08 -5.68 25.41
C GLY A 94 -0.52 -6.77 24.51
N ALA A 95 -0.85 -6.41 23.26
CA ALA A 95 -1.42 -7.35 22.31
C ALA A 95 -0.36 -8.27 21.71
N LEU A 96 -0.80 -9.40 21.17
CA LEU A 96 0.01 -10.21 20.28
C LEU A 96 0.50 -9.32 19.12
N LYS A 97 1.78 -9.13 19.02
CA LYS A 97 2.49 -8.13 18.23
C LYS A 97 2.55 -8.55 16.75
N TYR A 98 1.71 -7.99 15.88
CA TYR A 98 1.67 -8.46 14.49
C TYR A 98 1.61 -7.33 13.46
N GLY A 99 2.35 -6.42 13.29
CA GLY A 99 2.42 -5.53 12.11
C GLY A 99 2.88 -6.26 10.83
N ARG A 100 2.24 -7.38 10.45
CA ARG A 100 2.75 -8.32 9.43
C ARG A 100 2.47 -7.94 7.99
N PHE A 101 1.41 -7.18 7.72
CA PHE A 101 1.09 -6.75 6.37
C PHE A 101 1.60 -5.34 6.16
N ASN A 102 2.64 -5.22 5.37
CA ASN A 102 3.31 -3.94 5.14
C ASN A 102 3.13 -3.49 3.69
N PRO A 103 2.58 -2.29 3.47
CA PRO A 103 2.56 -1.67 2.15
C PRO A 103 3.98 -1.53 1.59
N MET A 104 4.17 -1.89 0.32
CA MET A 104 5.45 -1.67 -0.36
C MET A 104 5.58 -0.23 -0.81
N LEU A 105 6.81 0.27 -0.95
CA LEU A 105 7.06 1.64 -1.40
C LEU A 105 6.43 1.93 -2.77
N GLU A 106 6.35 0.93 -3.66
CA GLU A 106 5.75 1.09 -4.98
C GLU A 106 4.27 1.46 -4.96
N ILE A 107 3.50 1.05 -3.95
CA ILE A 107 2.11 1.51 -3.82
C ILE A 107 2.05 2.91 -3.21
N VAL A 108 2.93 3.22 -2.27
CA VAL A 108 2.98 4.55 -1.63
C VAL A 108 3.37 5.63 -2.63
N ASP A 109 4.33 5.33 -3.51
CA ASP A 109 4.78 6.22 -4.59
C ASP A 109 3.73 6.42 -5.71
N LEU A 110 2.60 5.72 -5.69
CA LEU A 110 1.51 5.95 -6.65
C LEU A 110 0.55 7.05 -6.22
N PHE A 111 0.49 7.35 -4.93
CA PHE A 111 -0.37 8.41 -4.41
C PHE A 111 0.24 9.77 -4.74
N GLU A 112 -0.50 10.58 -5.48
CA GLU A 112 -0.05 11.88 -5.98
C GLU A 112 0.06 12.93 -4.87
N ASP A 113 0.88 13.93 -5.10
CA ASP A 113 0.83 15.17 -4.34
C ASP A 113 -0.27 16.08 -4.89
N TYR A 114 -0.86 16.93 -4.03
CA TYR A 114 -1.84 17.91 -4.47
C TYR A 114 -1.24 19.08 -5.27
N THR A 115 0.09 19.12 -5.40
CA THR A 115 0.82 20.11 -6.19
C THR A 115 1.22 19.57 -7.56
N ASP A 116 0.70 18.41 -7.95
CA ASP A 116 1.01 17.85 -9.25
C ASP A 116 0.47 18.74 -10.38
N ASP A 117 0.99 18.56 -11.58
CA ASP A 117 0.63 19.35 -12.74
C ASP A 117 -0.67 18.89 -13.44
N GLY A 118 -1.46 18.03 -12.79
CA GLY A 118 -2.69 17.48 -13.33
C GLY A 118 -2.50 16.42 -14.42
N THR A 119 -1.29 15.92 -14.59
CA THR A 119 -1.01 14.89 -15.62
C THR A 119 -1.39 13.48 -15.19
N GLY A 120 -1.79 13.30 -13.93
CA GLY A 120 -2.07 12.00 -13.32
C GLY A 120 -0.82 11.20 -12.99
N LYS A 121 0.36 11.80 -13.06
CA LYS A 121 1.62 11.16 -12.69
C LYS A 121 1.77 11.10 -11.17
N SER A 122 2.35 10.01 -10.67
CA SER A 122 2.67 9.89 -9.27
C SER A 122 3.87 10.76 -8.93
N ALA A 123 3.77 11.53 -7.85
CA ALA A 123 4.91 12.16 -7.25
C ALA A 123 5.53 11.17 -6.26
N LYS A 124 6.70 10.62 -6.56
CA LYS A 124 7.43 9.79 -5.60
C LYS A 124 7.76 10.59 -4.35
N ILE A 125 7.81 9.92 -3.20
CA ILE A 125 8.31 10.55 -1.99
C ILE A 125 9.73 11.03 -2.25
N VAL A 126 9.94 12.32 -2.09
CA VAL A 126 11.23 12.95 -2.31
C VAL A 126 12.17 12.56 -1.17
N THR A 127 13.33 12.02 -1.52
CA THR A 127 14.31 11.53 -0.54
C THR A 127 15.72 12.07 -0.84
N ARG A 128 15.94 12.56 -2.06
CA ARG A 128 17.26 12.95 -2.56
C ARG A 128 17.23 14.33 -3.20
N THR A 129 18.26 15.11 -2.95
CA THR A 129 18.40 16.46 -3.56
C THR A 129 18.83 16.42 -5.02
N ASP A 130 19.34 15.27 -5.50
CA ASP A 130 19.68 15.05 -6.93
C ASP A 130 18.49 14.55 -7.76
N GLY A 131 17.32 14.34 -7.16
CA GLY A 131 16.11 13.88 -7.83
C GLY A 131 16.14 12.42 -8.31
N ASN A 132 17.20 11.66 -8.00
CA ASN A 132 17.34 10.27 -8.42
C ASN A 132 16.63 9.30 -7.47
N GLU A 133 15.30 9.37 -7.41
CA GLU A 133 14.46 8.52 -6.55
C GLU A 133 14.44 7.04 -6.96
N ASP A 134 15.03 6.70 -8.09
CA ASP A 134 15.16 5.30 -8.54
C ASP A 134 16.49 4.64 -8.12
N ALA A 135 17.34 5.37 -7.43
CA ALA A 135 18.57 4.82 -6.85
C ALA A 135 18.28 4.17 -5.49
N TYR A 136 18.25 2.85 -5.48
CA TYR A 136 17.97 2.06 -4.28
C TYR A 136 19.23 1.44 -3.71
N ILE A 137 19.37 1.47 -2.39
CA ILE A 137 20.47 0.81 -1.68
C ILE A 137 20.18 -0.69 -1.61
N ALA A 138 21.08 -1.48 -2.17
CA ALA A 138 21.03 -2.93 -2.08
C ALA A 138 21.69 -3.42 -0.78
N ASN A 139 21.24 -4.59 -0.32
CA ASN A 139 21.77 -5.25 0.88
C ASN A 139 21.74 -4.39 2.15
N PHE A 140 20.76 -3.48 2.26
CA PHE A 140 20.61 -2.59 3.41
C PHE A 140 20.55 -3.36 4.75
N HIS A 141 20.07 -4.59 4.74
CA HIS A 141 20.07 -5.47 5.91
C HIS A 141 21.47 -5.87 6.39
N ASN A 142 22.49 -5.68 5.57
CA ASN A 142 23.89 -6.03 5.91
C ASN A 142 24.72 -4.78 6.21
N MET A 143 24.28 -3.98 7.18
CA MET A 143 24.93 -2.72 7.56
C MET A 143 26.28 -2.90 8.28
N ASN A 144 26.70 -4.14 8.55
CA ASN A 144 28.08 -4.43 8.96
C ASN A 144 29.06 -4.39 7.77
N ASN A 145 28.55 -4.37 6.55
CA ASN A 145 29.37 -4.26 5.34
C ASN A 145 29.72 -2.79 5.06
N ALA A 146 31.00 -2.47 5.12
CA ALA A 146 31.50 -1.11 4.90
C ALA A 146 31.08 -0.53 3.54
N SER A 147 30.96 -1.35 2.49
CA SER A 147 30.50 -0.88 1.18
C SER A 147 29.05 -0.39 1.21
N VAL A 148 28.16 -1.08 1.94
CA VAL A 148 26.77 -0.68 2.10
C VAL A 148 26.67 0.62 2.91
N VAL A 149 27.44 0.73 3.98
CA VAL A 149 27.52 1.98 4.79
C VAL A 149 28.05 3.14 3.96
N ASN A 150 29.12 2.93 3.19
CA ASN A 150 29.66 3.97 2.31
C ASN A 150 28.63 4.41 1.25
N THR A 151 27.87 3.47 0.68
CA THR A 151 26.78 3.79 -0.25
C THR A 151 25.74 4.66 0.45
N LEU A 152 25.29 4.28 1.64
CA LEU A 152 24.34 5.06 2.43
C LEU A 152 24.85 6.49 2.70
N MET A 153 26.12 6.62 3.12
CA MET A 153 26.71 7.92 3.45
C MET A 153 26.92 8.82 2.22
N SER A 154 26.97 8.25 1.01
CA SER A 154 27.10 9.01 -0.24
C SER A 154 25.77 9.54 -0.77
N VAL A 155 24.63 9.13 -0.21
CA VAL A 155 23.32 9.60 -0.66
C VAL A 155 23.12 11.08 -0.32
N PRO A 156 22.82 11.94 -1.29
CA PRO A 156 22.50 13.34 -1.05
C PRO A 156 21.06 13.48 -0.53
N PHE A 157 20.85 13.17 0.73
CA PHE A 157 19.53 13.18 1.33
C PHE A 157 18.88 14.57 1.38
N VAL A 158 17.58 14.63 1.11
CA VAL A 158 16.73 15.71 1.59
C VAL A 158 16.55 15.55 3.10
N LYS A 159 16.65 16.66 3.83
CA LYS A 159 16.56 16.71 5.29
C LYS A 159 15.22 17.30 5.71
N TYR A 160 14.49 16.55 6.52
CA TYR A 160 13.17 16.90 7.03
C TYR A 160 13.22 17.23 8.52
N ASN A 161 12.29 18.05 9.00
CA ASN A 161 12.20 18.41 10.41
C ASN A 161 11.54 17.31 11.25
N ASP A 162 10.61 16.59 10.65
CA ASP A 162 9.90 15.50 11.31
C ASP A 162 9.65 14.33 10.35
N LEU A 163 9.17 13.22 10.89
CA LEU A 163 8.91 11.98 10.15
C LEU A 163 7.72 12.08 9.19
N TYR A 164 6.78 13.00 9.43
CA TYR A 164 5.55 13.13 8.64
C TYR A 164 5.71 14.08 7.45
N GLU A 165 6.63 15.03 7.52
CA GLU A 165 6.80 16.09 6.52
C GLU A 165 6.83 15.59 5.06
N PRO A 166 7.50 14.47 4.71
CA PRO A 166 7.50 13.96 3.33
C PRO A 166 6.13 13.49 2.83
N PHE A 167 5.18 13.28 3.73
CA PHE A 167 3.84 12.75 3.42
C PHE A 167 2.74 13.80 3.54
N ALA A 168 3.05 14.99 4.04
CA ALA A 168 2.06 15.99 4.42
C ALA A 168 1.17 16.48 3.27
N ASN A 169 1.69 16.45 2.03
CA ASN A 169 0.97 16.92 0.85
C ASN A 169 0.46 15.80 -0.07
N LYS A 170 0.49 14.56 0.39
CA LYS A 170 0.04 13.38 -0.38
C LYS A 170 -1.48 13.28 -0.44
N ASP A 171 -1.97 12.63 -1.49
CA ASP A 171 -3.36 12.22 -1.67
C ASP A 171 -3.98 11.70 -0.35
N ALA A 172 -5.13 12.20 -0.01
CA ALA A 172 -5.87 11.87 1.21
C ALA A 172 -6.08 10.36 1.40
N ARG A 173 -6.21 9.61 0.30
CA ARG A 173 -6.37 8.15 0.32
C ARG A 173 -5.13 7.42 0.82
N LEU A 174 -3.92 8.00 0.63
CA LEU A 174 -2.71 7.45 1.27
C LEU A 174 -2.88 7.46 2.78
N LEU A 175 -3.20 8.63 3.35
CA LEU A 175 -3.32 8.81 4.79
C LEU A 175 -4.47 8.00 5.41
N ALA A 176 -5.51 7.74 4.63
CA ALA A 176 -6.64 6.90 5.03
C ALA A 176 -6.37 5.39 4.93
N SER A 177 -5.41 4.98 4.10
CA SER A 177 -5.15 3.56 3.79
C SER A 177 -3.85 3.03 4.37
N VAL A 178 -2.89 3.91 4.65
CA VAL A 178 -1.52 3.57 5.06
C VAL A 178 -1.15 4.36 6.30
N VAL A 179 -0.58 3.69 7.29
CA VAL A 179 0.11 4.32 8.40
C VAL A 179 1.51 4.67 7.93
N VAL A 180 1.79 5.97 7.81
CA VAL A 180 3.10 6.50 7.42
C VAL A 180 3.87 6.96 8.66
N PRO A 181 5.22 7.05 8.60
CA PRO A 181 6.03 7.57 9.71
C PRO A 181 5.54 8.95 10.16
N GLY A 182 5.46 9.17 11.47
CA GLY A 182 5.01 10.44 12.07
C GLY A 182 3.50 10.68 12.01
N SER A 183 2.71 9.78 11.40
CA SER A 183 1.25 9.94 11.39
C SER A 183 0.62 9.56 12.74
N SER A 184 -0.49 10.22 13.07
CA SER A 184 -1.32 9.80 14.20
C SER A 184 -2.17 8.58 13.80
N TYR A 185 -2.12 7.55 14.62
CA TYR A 185 -2.93 6.35 14.47
C TYR A 185 -3.47 5.88 15.82
N ALA A 186 -4.78 5.78 15.95
CA ALA A 186 -5.45 5.43 17.21
C ALA A 186 -4.97 6.28 18.41
N GLY A 187 -4.79 7.58 18.19
CA GLY A 187 -4.34 8.53 19.22
C GLY A 187 -2.84 8.51 19.54
N THR A 188 -2.06 7.66 18.87
CA THR A 188 -0.61 7.54 19.04
C THR A 188 0.12 8.07 17.82
N GLU A 189 1.15 8.90 18.01
CA GLU A 189 2.08 9.25 16.94
C GLU A 189 2.98 8.05 16.65
N ILE A 190 3.01 7.63 15.40
CA ILE A 190 3.72 6.41 15.00
C ILE A 190 5.16 6.74 14.62
N ILE A 191 6.09 6.29 15.43
CA ILE A 191 7.51 6.41 15.19
C ILE A 191 7.98 5.20 14.37
N ILE A 192 8.46 5.44 13.16
CA ILE A 192 9.12 4.41 12.34
C ILE A 192 10.52 4.93 12.04
N GLN A 193 11.53 4.29 12.64
CA GLN A 193 12.92 4.72 12.50
C GLN A 193 13.83 3.50 12.42
N GLY A 194 14.65 3.43 11.37
CA GLY A 194 15.56 2.32 11.11
C GLY A 194 16.96 2.50 11.72
N GLY A 195 17.20 3.62 12.41
CA GLY A 195 18.49 3.92 13.01
C GLY A 195 18.83 5.42 13.00
N PHE A 196 20.07 5.74 13.32
CA PHE A 196 20.59 7.11 13.21
C PHE A 196 22.01 7.16 12.60
N ILE A 197 22.34 8.29 12.00
CA ILE A 197 23.66 8.59 11.44
C ILE A 197 24.39 9.52 12.42
N LYS A 198 25.55 9.11 12.92
CA LYS A 198 26.37 9.90 13.85
C LYS A 198 27.21 10.95 13.12
N ASP A 199 27.71 11.95 13.85
CA ASP A 199 28.58 13.01 13.33
C ASP A 199 29.86 12.48 12.63
N ASN A 200 30.32 11.31 13.01
CA ASN A 200 31.49 10.65 12.40
C ASN A 200 31.18 9.84 11.14
N ASN A 201 29.98 10.03 10.54
CA ASN A 201 29.48 9.26 9.38
C ASN A 201 29.36 7.75 9.65
N SER A 202 29.21 7.33 10.89
CA SER A 202 28.81 5.96 11.18
C SER A 202 27.28 5.85 11.27
N TYR A 203 26.76 4.73 10.82
CA TYR A 203 25.34 4.41 10.93
C TYR A 203 25.14 3.41 12.06
N VAL A 204 24.22 3.72 12.94
CA VAL A 204 23.71 2.78 13.92
C VAL A 204 22.37 2.30 13.43
N ALA A 205 22.34 1.04 13.03
CA ALA A 205 21.11 0.38 12.58
C ALA A 205 20.18 0.11 13.78
N TYR A 206 19.07 -0.45 13.48
CA TYR A 206 18.12 -1.02 14.41
C TYR A 206 18.83 -1.73 15.59
N SER A 207 18.89 -1.04 16.71
CA SER A 207 19.50 -1.52 17.96
C SER A 207 18.99 -0.68 19.13
N ASN A 208 19.27 -1.13 20.35
CA ASN A 208 18.98 -0.38 21.58
C ASN A 208 19.99 0.75 21.87
N GLU A 209 20.87 1.03 20.92
CA GLU A 209 21.85 2.09 21.14
C GLU A 209 21.19 3.46 21.21
N SER A 210 21.75 4.28 22.05
CA SER A 210 21.44 5.71 22.16
C SER A 210 22.70 6.54 22.05
N THR A 211 22.53 7.82 21.75
CA THR A 211 23.59 8.81 21.72
C THR A 211 23.08 10.13 22.21
N GLN A 212 23.97 11.01 22.68
CA GLN A 212 23.59 12.35 23.10
C GLN A 212 24.07 13.40 22.09
N LYS A 213 23.21 14.38 21.84
CA LYS A 213 23.54 15.57 21.08
C LYS A 213 22.79 16.78 21.65
N ASN A 214 23.50 17.87 21.89
CA ASN A 214 22.92 19.12 22.44
C ASN A 214 22.12 18.90 23.74
N GLY A 215 22.59 17.97 24.61
CA GLY A 215 21.90 17.64 25.86
C GLY A 215 20.66 16.73 25.73
N THR A 216 20.29 16.33 24.53
CA THR A 216 19.17 15.41 24.26
C THR A 216 19.68 14.02 23.95
N THR A 217 19.03 13.00 24.50
CA THR A 217 19.31 11.58 24.17
C THR A 217 18.47 11.17 22.97
N TYR A 218 19.12 10.60 21.97
CA TYR A 218 18.49 10.06 20.75
C TYR A 218 18.70 8.54 20.72
N TYR A 219 17.64 7.82 20.35
CA TYR A 219 17.64 6.36 20.31
C TYR A 219 17.59 5.87 18.85
N ALA A 220 18.32 4.79 18.55
CA ALA A 220 18.34 4.22 17.21
C ALA A 220 16.94 3.75 16.76
N LEU A 221 16.12 3.36 17.70
CA LEU A 221 14.72 2.97 17.49
C LEU A 221 13.73 4.14 17.53
N GLY A 222 14.19 5.37 17.67
CA GLY A 222 13.33 6.56 17.78
C GLY A 222 12.81 6.85 19.18
N ALA A 223 12.79 5.89 20.10
CA ALA A 223 12.42 6.08 21.49
C ALA A 223 13.12 5.06 22.41
N GLU A 224 13.06 5.27 23.73
CA GLU A 224 13.63 4.38 24.72
C GLU A 224 12.85 3.06 24.81
N GLY A 225 13.58 1.94 24.82
CA GLY A 225 13.04 0.59 24.99
C GLY A 225 12.87 -0.20 23.69
N GLU A 226 13.04 -1.51 23.81
CA GLU A 226 13.16 -2.41 22.64
C GLU A 226 11.87 -2.74 21.94
N THR A 227 10.75 -2.73 22.65
CA THR A 227 9.60 -3.53 22.21
C THR A 227 8.43 -2.74 21.66
N MET A 228 8.46 -1.41 21.83
CA MET A 228 7.27 -0.59 21.56
C MET A 228 7.49 0.49 20.50
N PHE A 229 8.72 0.69 20.10
CA PHE A 229 9.12 1.81 19.30
C PHE A 229 9.93 1.33 18.10
N SER A 230 9.91 2.06 17.03
CA SER A 230 10.48 1.77 15.76
C SER A 230 9.88 0.58 15.03
N GLY A 231 9.26 0.91 13.99
CA GLY A 231 8.65 -0.07 13.17
C GLY A 231 9.53 -0.65 12.08
N PHE A 232 10.81 -0.37 12.00
CA PHE A 232 11.59 -0.89 10.90
C PHE A 232 12.40 -2.12 11.30
N ASN A 233 11.96 -3.29 10.85
CA ASN A 233 12.68 -4.53 11.05
C ASN A 233 13.36 -4.96 9.75
N ASN A 234 14.66 -4.76 9.69
CA ASN A 234 15.50 -5.28 8.61
C ASN A 234 16.16 -6.62 8.98
N VAL A 235 15.79 -7.23 10.10
CA VAL A 235 16.45 -8.42 10.63
C VAL A 235 15.58 -9.64 10.48
N ASN A 236 16.21 -10.72 10.08
CA ASN A 236 15.62 -12.02 9.86
C ASN A 236 15.45 -12.81 11.17
N SER A 237 14.87 -12.22 12.19
CA SER A 237 14.54 -12.97 13.39
C SER A 237 13.08 -13.44 13.29
N GLY A 238 12.88 -14.73 13.28
CA GLY A 238 11.57 -15.35 13.01
C GLY A 238 10.49 -15.07 14.07
N GLU A 239 10.85 -14.45 15.18
CA GLU A 239 9.92 -14.11 16.28
C GLU A 239 9.61 -12.60 16.37
N ASP A 240 10.48 -11.74 15.82
CA ASP A 240 10.35 -10.28 15.93
C ASP A 240 9.76 -9.63 14.67
N ALA A 241 9.03 -10.39 13.87
CA ALA A 241 8.37 -9.92 12.66
C ALA A 241 7.17 -8.98 12.91
N ASN A 242 7.14 -8.32 14.06
CA ASN A 242 5.99 -7.56 14.53
C ASN A 242 6.05 -6.09 14.14
N TRP A 243 7.06 -5.69 13.36
CA TRP A 243 7.30 -4.32 12.94
C TRP A 243 7.29 -4.23 11.43
N THR A 244 7.16 -3.02 10.91
CA THR A 244 7.19 -2.87 9.46
C THR A 244 8.57 -3.18 8.86
N ALA A 245 8.58 -4.00 7.84
CA ALA A 245 9.77 -4.27 7.03
C ALA A 245 9.86 -3.36 5.78
N THR A 246 8.93 -2.42 5.62
CA THR A 246 8.84 -1.54 4.45
C THR A 246 8.80 -0.06 4.79
N GLY A 247 8.68 0.30 6.08
CA GLY A 247 8.49 1.67 6.54
C GLY A 247 7.03 2.10 6.65
N PHE A 248 6.07 1.18 6.46
CA PHE A 248 4.64 1.50 6.42
C PHE A 248 3.80 0.43 7.12
N GLY A 249 2.60 0.84 7.57
CA GLY A 249 1.57 -0.05 8.10
C GLY A 249 0.27 0.08 7.33
N VAL A 250 -0.64 -0.88 7.46
CA VAL A 250 -1.98 -0.83 6.86
C VAL A 250 -2.93 -0.12 7.81
N ARG A 251 -3.72 0.83 7.28
CA ARG A 251 -4.76 1.56 8.02
C ARG A 251 -6.16 1.22 7.52
N LYS A 252 -6.32 0.97 6.22
CA LYS A 252 -7.63 0.67 5.61
C LYS A 252 -8.29 -0.53 6.28
N TYR A 253 -9.59 -0.44 6.56
CA TYR A 253 -10.38 -1.41 7.34
C TYR A 253 -9.97 -1.54 8.83
N MET A 254 -9.06 -0.71 9.32
CA MET A 254 -8.66 -0.75 10.70
C MET A 254 -9.48 0.26 11.51
N PRO A 255 -10.33 -0.17 12.45
CA PRO A 255 -10.96 0.74 13.39
C PRO A 255 -9.90 1.38 14.29
N GLU A 256 -10.18 2.58 14.78
CA GLU A 256 -9.33 3.27 15.75
C GLU A 256 -10.11 3.46 17.06
N GLY A 257 -9.43 3.41 18.19
CA GLY A 257 -10.05 3.53 19.51
C GLY A 257 -10.50 2.20 20.12
N GLU A 258 -11.52 2.25 20.99
CA GLU A 258 -11.97 1.11 21.80
C GLU A 258 -12.51 -0.08 20.99
N SER A 259 -12.93 0.16 19.75
CA SER A 259 -13.40 -0.91 18.87
C SER A 259 -12.29 -1.75 18.24
N MET A 260 -11.04 -1.36 18.43
CA MET A 260 -9.89 -2.08 17.90
C MET A 260 -9.52 -3.25 18.81
N SER A 261 -9.88 -4.46 18.40
CA SER A 261 -9.48 -5.68 19.11
C SER A 261 -8.34 -6.37 18.38
N PRO A 262 -7.19 -6.55 19.03
CA PRO A 262 -6.03 -7.22 18.44
C PRO A 262 -6.07 -8.75 18.58
N ASP A 263 -7.10 -9.29 19.20
CA ASP A 263 -7.20 -10.72 19.43
C ASP A 263 -7.54 -11.51 18.17
N ARG A 264 -7.18 -12.77 18.19
CA ARG A 264 -7.48 -13.67 17.09
C ARG A 264 -8.99 -13.78 16.87
N LEU A 265 -9.42 -13.59 15.61
CA LEU A 265 -10.83 -13.72 15.20
C LEU A 265 -11.80 -12.76 15.92
N SER A 266 -11.29 -11.65 16.44
CA SER A 266 -12.09 -10.64 17.14
C SER A 266 -12.51 -9.46 16.29
N SER A 267 -11.87 -9.26 15.11
CA SER A 267 -12.22 -8.17 14.22
C SER A 267 -13.59 -8.41 13.59
N THR A 268 -14.43 -7.37 13.61
CA THR A 268 -15.81 -7.40 13.10
C THR A 268 -16.02 -6.44 11.93
N THR A 269 -15.00 -5.71 11.51
CA THR A 269 -15.11 -4.81 10.35
C THR A 269 -15.52 -5.59 9.10
N SER A 270 -16.62 -5.19 8.46
CA SER A 270 -17.13 -5.85 7.27
C SER A 270 -16.15 -5.72 6.10
N TYR A 271 -16.00 -6.78 5.34
CA TYR A 271 -15.27 -6.74 4.08
C TYR A 271 -16.20 -6.25 2.96
N ILE A 272 -15.88 -5.11 2.37
CA ILE A 272 -16.62 -4.56 1.23
C ILE A 272 -16.08 -5.22 -0.04
N ASP A 273 -16.89 -6.08 -0.64
CA ASP A 273 -16.50 -6.78 -1.87
C ASP A 273 -16.83 -5.97 -3.12
N MET A 274 -18.00 -5.28 -3.16
CA MET A 274 -18.37 -4.42 -4.27
C MET A 274 -18.82 -3.06 -3.78
N ARG A 275 -18.33 -2.01 -4.42
CA ARG A 275 -18.74 -0.63 -4.17
C ARG A 275 -18.78 0.20 -5.46
N LEU A 276 -19.52 1.28 -5.44
CA LEU A 276 -19.77 2.09 -6.63
C LEU A 276 -18.49 2.64 -7.30
N ALA A 277 -17.45 2.94 -6.52
CA ALA A 277 -16.17 3.36 -7.10
C ALA A 277 -15.54 2.31 -8.03
N GLU A 278 -15.70 1.01 -7.74
CA GLU A 278 -15.26 -0.04 -8.66
C GLU A 278 -16.06 -0.03 -9.96
N VAL A 279 -17.37 0.25 -9.87
CA VAL A 279 -18.23 0.42 -11.07
C VAL A 279 -17.76 1.59 -11.92
N TYR A 280 -17.39 2.73 -11.29
CA TYR A 280 -16.81 3.87 -12.00
C TYR A 280 -15.52 3.53 -12.74
N LEU A 281 -14.66 2.74 -12.11
CA LEU A 281 -13.38 2.32 -12.72
C LEU A 281 -13.59 1.29 -13.83
N ASN A 282 -14.52 0.35 -13.66
CA ASN A 282 -14.90 -0.61 -14.70
C ASN A 282 -15.46 0.11 -15.92
N TYR A 283 -16.34 1.08 -15.68
CA TYR A 283 -16.89 1.96 -16.73
C TYR A 283 -15.78 2.70 -17.47
N ALA A 284 -14.88 3.35 -16.74
CA ALA A 284 -13.77 4.11 -17.32
C ALA A 284 -12.85 3.23 -18.17
N GLU A 285 -12.51 2.02 -17.70
CA GLU A 285 -11.70 1.07 -18.47
C GLU A 285 -12.42 0.59 -19.74
N ALA A 286 -13.70 0.30 -19.65
CA ALA A 286 -14.50 -0.13 -20.79
C ALA A 286 -14.65 0.98 -21.85
N VAL A 287 -14.82 2.23 -21.44
CA VAL A 287 -14.86 3.39 -22.34
C VAL A 287 -13.53 3.57 -23.08
N VAL A 288 -12.41 3.42 -22.40
CA VAL A 288 -11.09 3.44 -23.06
C VAL A 288 -10.96 2.31 -24.08
N GLY A 289 -11.41 1.11 -23.72
CA GLY A 289 -11.32 -0.06 -24.59
C GLY A 289 -12.20 0.03 -25.85
N ASN A 290 -13.39 0.61 -25.75
CA ASN A 290 -14.37 0.69 -26.83
C ASN A 290 -14.39 2.05 -27.55
N GLY A 291 -13.79 3.11 -26.97
CA GLY A 291 -13.78 4.47 -27.53
C GLY A 291 -15.13 5.21 -27.48
N SER A 292 -16.12 4.69 -26.79
CA SER A 292 -17.45 5.30 -26.68
C SER A 292 -17.92 5.35 -25.22
N GLY A 293 -18.60 6.42 -24.83
CA GLY A 293 -19.15 6.59 -23.49
C GLY A 293 -19.21 8.03 -23.02
N PHE A 294 -19.49 8.23 -21.73
CA PHE A 294 -19.69 9.56 -21.13
C PHE A 294 -18.39 10.36 -20.85
N GLY A 295 -17.27 9.97 -21.41
CA GLY A 295 -16.01 10.60 -21.11
C GLY A 295 -15.47 10.27 -19.70
N ASP A 296 -14.77 11.21 -19.08
CA ASP A 296 -14.01 11.02 -17.84
C ASP A 296 -14.82 11.07 -16.54
N LYS A 297 -16.15 10.94 -16.60
CA LYS A 297 -17.03 11.10 -15.43
C LYS A 297 -16.67 10.19 -14.24
N GLY A 298 -16.25 8.96 -14.52
CA GLY A 298 -15.86 8.00 -13.49
C GLY A 298 -14.54 8.36 -12.82
N LEU A 299 -13.50 8.53 -13.59
CA LEU A 299 -12.12 8.73 -13.12
C LEU A 299 -11.97 10.00 -12.27
N ASN A 300 -12.37 11.14 -12.83
CA ASN A 300 -12.22 12.44 -12.15
C ASN A 300 -13.23 12.64 -11.01
N ALA A 301 -14.30 11.87 -10.94
CA ALA A 301 -15.19 11.88 -9.78
C ALA A 301 -14.52 11.27 -8.53
N LEU A 302 -13.76 10.20 -8.70
CA LEU A 302 -12.99 9.58 -7.62
C LEU A 302 -11.88 10.51 -7.13
N ARG A 303 -11.18 11.18 -8.04
CA ARG A 303 -10.16 12.17 -7.71
C ARG A 303 -10.72 13.36 -6.94
N ARG A 304 -11.89 13.90 -7.34
CA ARG A 304 -12.57 14.96 -6.57
C ARG A 304 -12.93 14.51 -5.16
N ARG A 305 -13.45 13.30 -4.98
CA ARG A 305 -13.71 12.74 -3.65
C ARG A 305 -12.44 12.63 -2.81
N ALA A 306 -11.29 12.39 -3.43
CA ALA A 306 -9.99 12.38 -2.78
C ALA A 306 -9.43 13.80 -2.51
N GLY A 307 -10.11 14.86 -2.94
CA GLY A 307 -9.69 16.26 -2.73
C GLY A 307 -8.87 16.85 -3.88
N HIS A 308 -8.64 16.11 -4.97
CA HIS A 308 -7.98 16.68 -6.16
C HIS A 308 -8.92 17.65 -6.90
N THR A 309 -8.39 18.79 -7.29
CA THR A 309 -9.11 19.82 -8.06
C THR A 309 -8.81 19.79 -9.55
N ASP A 310 -7.69 19.19 -9.92
CA ASP A 310 -7.26 18.98 -11.29
C ASP A 310 -8.07 17.88 -12.00
N ARG A 311 -7.96 17.83 -13.32
CA ARG A 311 -8.58 16.80 -14.14
C ARG A 311 -7.51 16.13 -14.98
N ILE A 312 -7.52 14.82 -14.99
CA ILE A 312 -6.62 14.01 -15.81
C ILE A 312 -7.35 13.43 -17.02
N SER A 313 -6.61 13.18 -18.08
CA SER A 313 -7.14 12.55 -19.30
C SER A 313 -7.49 11.10 -19.06
N LEU A 314 -8.57 10.65 -19.69
CA LEU A 314 -9.00 9.25 -19.66
C LEU A 314 -8.12 8.43 -20.62
N THR A 315 -7.15 7.74 -20.07
CA THR A 315 -6.28 6.79 -20.77
C THR A 315 -6.28 5.46 -20.00
N LEU A 316 -5.87 4.38 -20.64
CA LEU A 316 -5.75 3.09 -19.94
C LEU A 316 -4.77 3.19 -18.77
N GLU A 317 -3.67 3.88 -18.94
CA GLU A 317 -2.66 4.09 -17.89
C GLU A 317 -3.25 4.82 -16.69
N SER A 318 -3.95 5.95 -16.94
CA SER A 318 -4.57 6.75 -15.87
C SER A 318 -5.65 5.97 -15.11
N VAL A 319 -6.47 5.18 -15.84
CA VAL A 319 -7.52 4.35 -15.22
C VAL A 319 -6.90 3.25 -14.35
N LEU A 320 -5.88 2.55 -14.84
CA LEU A 320 -5.25 1.47 -14.10
C LEU A 320 -4.47 1.99 -12.88
N LYS A 321 -3.83 3.15 -13.00
CA LYS A 321 -3.19 3.81 -11.87
C LYS A 321 -4.22 4.22 -10.82
N GLU A 322 -5.28 4.90 -11.22
CA GLU A 322 -6.37 5.30 -10.32
C GLU A 322 -7.02 4.09 -9.65
N ARG A 323 -7.27 3.00 -10.40
CA ARG A 323 -7.77 1.75 -9.85
C ARG A 323 -6.83 1.16 -8.79
N ARG A 324 -5.53 1.23 -9.03
CA ARG A 324 -4.53 0.72 -8.08
C ARG A 324 -4.49 1.53 -6.79
N VAL A 325 -4.64 2.86 -6.88
CA VAL A 325 -4.71 3.77 -5.72
C VAL A 325 -6.03 3.61 -4.97
N GLU A 326 -7.14 3.69 -5.68
CA GLU A 326 -8.50 3.67 -5.12
C GLU A 326 -8.84 2.33 -4.45
N MET A 327 -8.52 1.21 -5.12
CA MET A 327 -8.82 -0.14 -4.67
C MET A 327 -7.67 -0.79 -3.87
N ALA A 328 -6.67 0.00 -3.43
CA ALA A 328 -5.58 -0.51 -2.62
C ALA A 328 -6.12 -1.23 -1.37
N PHE A 329 -5.55 -2.40 -1.05
CA PHE A 329 -5.92 -3.25 0.10
C PHE A 329 -7.35 -3.85 0.08
N GLU A 330 -8.05 -3.80 -1.06
CA GLU A 330 -9.38 -4.41 -1.24
C GLU A 330 -9.32 -5.78 -1.96
N GLY A 331 -8.16 -6.40 -2.07
CA GLY A 331 -7.99 -7.71 -2.70
C GLY A 331 -8.11 -7.73 -4.22
N LYS A 332 -8.28 -6.58 -4.89
CA LYS A 332 -8.55 -6.50 -6.34
C LYS A 332 -7.30 -6.62 -7.22
N ARG A 333 -6.13 -6.16 -6.76
CA ARG A 333 -4.90 -6.11 -7.57
C ARG A 333 -4.50 -7.46 -8.17
N PHE A 334 -4.63 -8.54 -7.41
CA PHE A 334 -4.34 -9.89 -7.91
C PHE A 334 -5.17 -10.23 -9.15
N TRP A 335 -6.46 -9.96 -9.10
CA TRP A 335 -7.39 -10.25 -10.21
C TRP A 335 -7.13 -9.33 -11.41
N ASP A 336 -6.82 -8.06 -11.19
CA ASP A 336 -6.46 -7.12 -12.25
C ASP A 336 -5.20 -7.60 -13.00
N MET A 337 -4.16 -7.96 -12.28
CA MET A 337 -2.92 -8.46 -12.88
C MET A 337 -3.13 -9.79 -13.60
N ASN A 338 -4.02 -10.66 -13.08
CA ASN A 338 -4.33 -11.93 -13.70
C ASN A 338 -5.09 -11.75 -15.01
N ARG A 339 -6.23 -11.01 -14.99
CA ARG A 339 -7.05 -10.79 -16.19
C ARG A 339 -6.30 -10.05 -17.30
N ARG A 340 -5.38 -9.15 -16.93
CA ARG A 340 -4.56 -8.36 -17.86
C ARG A 340 -3.24 -9.04 -18.25
N ARG A 341 -2.94 -10.21 -17.68
CA ARG A 341 -1.68 -10.93 -17.92
C ARG A 341 -0.43 -10.08 -17.63
N GLU A 342 -0.44 -9.33 -16.53
CA GLU A 342 0.65 -8.41 -16.15
C GLU A 342 1.66 -9.03 -15.16
N PHE A 343 1.34 -10.17 -14.53
CA PHE A 343 2.21 -10.74 -13.51
C PHE A 343 3.62 -11.06 -14.02
N HIS A 344 3.74 -11.65 -15.21
CA HIS A 344 5.04 -12.04 -15.77
C HIS A 344 5.88 -10.81 -16.20
N THR A 345 5.25 -9.67 -16.46
CA THR A 345 5.93 -8.40 -16.73
C THR A 345 6.33 -7.73 -15.42
N GLU A 346 5.39 -7.62 -14.47
CA GLU A 346 5.63 -6.98 -13.18
C GLU A 346 6.68 -7.73 -12.35
N PHE A 347 6.66 -9.06 -12.36
CA PHE A 347 7.60 -9.91 -11.63
C PHE A 347 8.52 -10.67 -12.60
N SER A 348 9.21 -9.93 -13.46
CA SER A 348 10.27 -10.45 -14.33
C SER A 348 11.66 -10.31 -13.69
N ASN A 349 12.61 -11.10 -14.16
CA ASN A 349 14.03 -10.93 -13.87
C ASN A 349 14.38 -10.78 -12.37
N ASN A 350 13.79 -11.64 -11.54
CA ASN A 350 14.05 -11.61 -10.09
C ASN A 350 13.77 -10.25 -9.46
N ARG A 351 12.61 -9.67 -9.77
CA ARG A 351 12.21 -8.37 -9.26
C ARG A 351 12.30 -8.30 -7.74
N ILE A 352 12.98 -7.29 -7.25
CA ILE A 352 13.05 -6.94 -5.84
C ILE A 352 12.17 -5.72 -5.59
N ARG A 353 11.16 -5.87 -4.74
CA ARG A 353 10.30 -4.75 -4.31
C ARG A 353 11.08 -3.82 -3.38
N LYS A 354 10.49 -2.67 -3.08
CA LYS A 354 11.17 -1.57 -2.44
C LYS A 354 10.56 -1.22 -1.09
N ALA A 355 11.41 -0.65 -0.24
CA ALA A 355 11.06 -0.17 1.10
C ALA A 355 11.66 1.23 1.31
N LEU A 356 11.10 1.94 2.30
CA LEU A 356 11.57 3.24 2.73
C LEU A 356 12.03 3.16 4.18
N VAL A 357 13.26 3.57 4.46
CA VAL A 357 13.83 3.55 5.81
C VAL A 357 13.99 4.97 6.32
N PRO A 358 13.15 5.42 7.25
CA PRO A 358 13.38 6.66 7.97
C PRO A 358 14.58 6.53 8.90
N MET A 359 15.43 7.54 8.95
CA MET A 359 16.61 7.59 9.84
C MET A 359 16.75 8.98 10.41
N LEU A 360 17.33 9.09 11.60
CA LEU A 360 17.72 10.36 12.19
C LEU A 360 19.15 10.68 11.81
N ASP A 361 19.38 11.78 11.10
CA ASP A 361 20.70 12.29 10.75
C ASP A 361 21.17 13.30 11.80
N LEU A 362 22.16 12.91 12.58
CA LEU A 362 22.77 13.73 13.62
C LEU A 362 23.95 14.58 13.13
N ARG A 363 24.30 14.51 11.84
CA ARG A 363 25.39 15.27 11.23
C ARG A 363 24.99 16.72 10.96
N GLY A 364 25.13 17.61 11.80
CA GLY A 364 24.76 19.00 11.61
C GLY A 364 24.49 19.65 12.96
N ALA A 365 24.19 20.93 13.00
CA ALA A 365 23.87 21.61 14.26
C ALA A 365 22.62 21.02 14.92
N GLU A 366 21.59 20.80 14.11
CA GLU A 366 20.32 20.22 14.56
C GLU A 366 20.06 18.86 13.87
N PRO A 367 19.54 17.87 14.61
CA PRO A 367 19.11 16.61 14.04
C PRO A 367 18.01 16.80 12.98
N LYS A 368 18.08 16.01 11.92
CA LYS A 368 17.08 16.01 10.84
C LYS A 368 16.71 14.57 10.46
N TYR A 369 15.49 14.37 10.00
CA TYR A 369 15.11 13.09 9.43
C TYR A 369 15.51 12.99 7.96
N VAL A 370 15.97 11.81 7.56
CA VAL A 370 16.28 11.44 6.18
C VAL A 370 15.64 10.09 5.87
N PHE A 371 15.40 9.84 4.59
CA PHE A 371 14.70 8.64 4.17
C PHE A 371 15.50 7.91 3.09
N ALA A 372 15.94 6.69 3.39
CA ALA A 372 16.65 5.87 2.42
C ALA A 372 15.68 4.97 1.64
N ARG A 373 15.78 5.02 0.32
CA ARG A 373 15.14 4.05 -0.56
C ARG A 373 15.99 2.80 -0.65
N VAL A 374 15.44 1.67 -0.28
CA VAL A 374 16.20 0.42 -0.17
C VAL A 374 15.47 -0.73 -0.86
N ASN A 375 16.22 -1.77 -1.20
CA ASN A 375 15.63 -3.03 -1.60
C ASN A 375 14.89 -3.66 -0.40
N TYR A 376 13.69 -4.20 -0.67
CA TYR A 376 12.97 -4.92 0.36
C TYR A 376 13.71 -6.22 0.72
N PHE A 377 14.08 -6.31 1.98
CA PHE A 377 14.83 -7.43 2.54
C PHE A 377 14.29 -8.81 2.18
N GLY A 378 12.98 -9.04 2.34
CA GLY A 378 12.37 -10.34 2.13
C GLY A 378 12.39 -10.83 0.68
N ASP A 379 12.52 -9.93 -0.29
CA ASP A 379 12.71 -10.31 -1.70
C ASP A 379 14.20 -10.49 -2.00
N GLU A 380 15.04 -9.57 -1.51
CA GLU A 380 16.48 -9.57 -1.79
C GLU A 380 17.18 -10.83 -1.28
N THR A 381 16.90 -11.25 -0.05
CA THR A 381 17.48 -12.45 0.55
C THR A 381 17.03 -13.76 -0.09
N ARG A 382 15.91 -13.71 -0.84
CA ARG A 382 15.38 -14.86 -1.59
C ARG A 382 15.74 -14.82 -3.09
N GLY A 383 16.59 -13.89 -3.51
CA GLY A 383 16.97 -13.73 -4.91
C GLY A 383 15.91 -13.10 -5.80
N GLY A 384 14.97 -12.36 -5.18
CA GLY A 384 13.90 -11.66 -5.90
C GLY A 384 12.69 -12.54 -6.21
N ARG A 385 11.77 -11.99 -7.01
CA ARG A 385 10.53 -12.65 -7.43
C ARG A 385 10.46 -12.78 -8.93
N THR A 386 10.14 -13.95 -9.40
CA THR A 386 9.86 -14.22 -10.81
C THR A 386 8.53 -14.95 -10.93
N PHE A 387 7.64 -14.44 -11.77
CA PHE A 387 6.39 -15.09 -12.11
C PHE A 387 6.52 -15.76 -13.47
N GLN A 388 6.26 -17.06 -13.51
CA GLN A 388 6.27 -17.83 -14.74
C GLN A 388 4.88 -17.89 -15.37
N ASN A 389 4.79 -17.94 -16.69
CA ASN A 389 3.51 -17.99 -17.40
C ASN A 389 2.62 -19.16 -16.99
N ILE A 390 3.21 -20.27 -16.61
CA ILE A 390 2.49 -21.43 -16.06
C ILE A 390 1.65 -21.07 -14.82
N ASN A 391 2.09 -20.08 -14.03
CA ASN A 391 1.47 -19.70 -12.77
C ASN A 391 0.14 -18.94 -12.94
N TYR A 392 -0.23 -18.56 -14.18
CA TYR A 392 -1.59 -18.03 -14.45
C TYR A 392 -2.67 -19.09 -14.28
N TYR A 393 -2.30 -20.34 -14.37
CA TYR A 393 -3.20 -21.48 -14.19
C TYR A 393 -2.68 -22.34 -13.05
N ARG A 394 -3.61 -22.94 -12.33
CA ARG A 394 -3.25 -23.95 -11.33
C ARG A 394 -3.40 -25.33 -11.94
N GLY A 395 -2.59 -26.27 -11.51
CA GLY A 395 -2.81 -27.66 -11.84
C GLY A 395 -4.19 -28.12 -11.36
N ILE A 396 -4.91 -28.85 -12.22
CA ILE A 396 -6.19 -29.46 -11.85
C ILE A 396 -5.89 -30.66 -10.97
N PRO A 397 -6.40 -30.72 -9.73
CA PRO A 397 -6.13 -31.86 -8.87
C PRO A 397 -6.86 -33.12 -9.35
N ASN A 398 -6.31 -34.28 -9.03
CA ASN A 398 -6.92 -35.58 -9.31
C ASN A 398 -7.26 -35.84 -10.81
N ILE A 399 -6.43 -35.34 -11.70
CA ILE A 399 -6.64 -35.40 -13.16
C ILE A 399 -6.90 -36.87 -13.66
N ALA A 400 -6.29 -37.82 -13.02
CA ALA A 400 -6.46 -39.24 -13.37
C ALA A 400 -7.87 -39.79 -13.10
N THR A 401 -8.66 -39.11 -12.27
CA THR A 401 -9.96 -39.62 -11.82
C THR A 401 -11.13 -38.71 -12.16
N ASN A 402 -10.87 -37.44 -12.54
CA ASN A 402 -11.93 -36.45 -12.79
C ASN A 402 -12.31 -36.31 -14.28
N GLY A 403 -11.62 -37.00 -15.20
CA GLY A 403 -11.89 -36.94 -16.64
C GLY A 403 -11.57 -35.61 -17.31
N LEU A 404 -10.89 -34.67 -16.63
CA LEU A 404 -10.54 -33.38 -17.17
C LEU A 404 -9.18 -33.41 -17.87
N VAL A 405 -8.93 -32.42 -18.70
CA VAL A 405 -7.60 -32.21 -19.33
C VAL A 405 -6.84 -31.21 -18.48
N GLN A 406 -5.57 -31.55 -18.19
CA GLN A 406 -4.71 -30.71 -17.37
C GLN A 406 -4.46 -29.33 -18.01
N ASN A 407 -4.35 -28.31 -17.17
CA ASN A 407 -3.93 -26.97 -17.61
C ASN A 407 -2.54 -27.02 -18.26
N PRO A 408 -2.29 -26.17 -19.28
CA PRO A 408 -1.01 -26.15 -19.99
C PRO A 408 0.17 -25.98 -19.06
N GLY A 409 1.13 -26.87 -19.12
CA GLY A 409 2.38 -26.82 -18.37
C GLY A 409 2.37 -27.50 -16.99
N HIS A 410 1.24 -28.08 -16.57
CA HIS A 410 1.10 -28.83 -15.32
C HIS A 410 1.05 -30.35 -15.55
#